data_ea29b4623d1318c9fb327712b3039664
#
_entry.id   ea29b4623d1318c9fb327712b3039664
#
_cell.length_a   1.000
_cell.length_b   1.000
_cell.length_c   1.000
_cell.angle_alpha   90.00
_cell.angle_beta   90.00
_cell.angle_gamma   90.00
#
_symmetry.space_group_name_H-M   'P 1'
#
loop_
_entity.id
_entity.type
_entity.pdbx_description
1 polymer ?
#
loop_
_entity_poly.entity_id
_entity_poly.type
_entity_poly.pdbx_seq_one_letter_code
_entity_poly.pdbx_strand_id
1 'polypeptide(L)'
;MIRIPSYPQKKFNKRILLMIPKVYFSKQITPEKVLELYKLSGKTLSGNIAIKVHSGEKGNQNFLRPEMWKPIVDHVGGTVVECNTAYNGARNTTKLHLQTLRDHGWSESFKVDLLDAEGPDLELTIPNGKHIKKNFVGKNLVNYDSMLVLSHFKGHPMGGYGGAIKQLSIGVASSYGKKYIHGVGDPENFWGSDHDSFLEAMADAAVSVVDFFKGNIVYVNVMKNMSVDCDCCAKAEDPCIADIGILVSLDPVAIDKACLDLVYACDDKNKTHLIERIESRNGALTIDAAAALGLGQKEYELIEI
;
A
#
# COMPACT_ATOMS: atom_id res chain seq x y z
N MET A 1 -43.90 27.55 26.70
CA MET A 1 -43.59 26.80 25.48
C MET A 1 -43.12 27.77 24.39
N ILE A 2 -41.80 27.84 24.16
CA ILE A 2 -41.25 28.74 23.17
C ILE A 2 -41.01 27.87 21.92
N ARG A 3 -41.67 28.20 20.81
CA ARG A 3 -41.47 27.57 19.50
C ARG A 3 -40.19 28.11 18.87
N ILE A 4 -39.24 27.21 18.58
CA ILE A 4 -38.04 27.50 17.77
C ILE A 4 -38.43 27.36 16.30
N PRO A 5 -38.14 28.38 15.44
CA PRO A 5 -38.43 28.29 14.00
C PRO A 5 -37.49 27.31 13.29
N SER A 6 -38.06 26.43 12.46
CA SER A 6 -37.27 25.53 11.58
C SER A 6 -36.63 26.33 10.45
N TYR A 7 -35.28 26.31 10.39
CA TYR A 7 -34.54 26.84 9.25
C TYR A 7 -34.65 25.88 8.05
N PRO A 8 -34.87 26.38 6.85
CA PRO A 8 -34.89 25.55 5.65
C PRO A 8 -33.47 25.05 5.36
N GLN A 9 -33.32 23.73 5.27
CA GLN A 9 -32.11 23.09 4.78
C GLN A 9 -31.93 23.43 3.30
N LYS A 10 -31.01 24.35 2.98
CA LYS A 10 -30.54 24.56 1.62
C LYS A 10 -29.77 23.31 1.19
N LYS A 11 -30.36 22.54 0.27
CA LYS A 11 -29.64 21.49 -0.49
C LYS A 11 -28.49 22.17 -1.25
N PHE A 12 -27.31 22.08 -0.71
CA PHE A 12 -26.08 22.39 -1.44
C PHE A 12 -25.80 21.26 -2.43
N ASN A 13 -26.38 21.33 -3.63
CA ASN A 13 -25.86 20.61 -4.79
C ASN A 13 -24.55 21.30 -5.24
N LYS A 14 -23.47 21.15 -4.50
CA LYS A 14 -22.13 21.34 -5.05
C LYS A 14 -21.77 20.01 -5.75
N ARG A 15 -21.94 19.95 -7.05
CA ARG A 15 -21.08 19.15 -7.91
C ARG A 15 -19.66 19.71 -7.70
N ILE A 16 -18.93 19.18 -6.73
CA ILE A 16 -17.49 19.33 -6.69
C ILE A 16 -17.04 18.61 -7.96
N LEU A 17 -16.53 19.33 -8.95
CA LEU A 17 -15.74 18.74 -10.01
C LEU A 17 -14.54 18.10 -9.30
N LEU A 18 -14.64 16.79 -9.01
CA LEU A 18 -13.51 16.03 -8.53
C LEU A 18 -12.47 16.09 -9.66
N MET A 19 -11.34 16.71 -9.40
CA MET A 19 -10.23 16.71 -10.36
C MET A 19 -9.83 15.26 -10.61
N ILE A 20 -9.69 14.89 -11.87
CA ILE A 20 -9.21 13.55 -12.25
C ILE A 20 -7.77 13.40 -11.70
N PRO A 21 -7.48 12.37 -10.90
CA PRO A 21 -6.15 12.20 -10.35
C PRO A 21 -5.13 11.91 -11.46
N LYS A 22 -3.94 12.47 -11.30
CA LYS A 22 -2.82 12.24 -12.19
C LYS A 22 -2.00 11.06 -11.71
N VAL A 23 -1.61 10.21 -12.65
CA VAL A 23 -0.65 9.13 -12.46
C VAL A 23 0.53 9.40 -13.39
N TYR A 24 1.66 9.77 -12.83
CA TYR A 24 2.90 9.96 -13.59
C TYR A 24 3.54 8.60 -13.82
N PHE A 25 3.93 8.31 -15.04
CA PHE A 25 4.45 7.02 -15.47
C PHE A 25 5.76 7.18 -16.24
N SER A 26 6.70 6.27 -16.02
CA SER A 26 7.90 6.13 -16.85
C SER A 26 8.26 4.66 -17.06
N LYS A 27 8.60 4.31 -18.30
CA LYS A 27 9.18 3.00 -18.65
C LYS A 27 10.62 2.82 -18.15
N GLN A 28 11.32 3.92 -17.88
CA GLN A 28 12.67 3.86 -17.33
C GLN A 28 12.62 3.55 -15.84
N ILE A 29 13.21 2.42 -15.44
CA ILE A 29 13.20 1.95 -14.05
C ILE A 29 14.57 2.16 -13.43
N THR A 30 14.82 3.40 -12.99
CA THR A 30 16.04 3.77 -12.26
C THR A 30 15.70 4.47 -10.94
N PRO A 31 16.61 4.42 -9.95
CA PRO A 31 16.42 5.15 -8.69
C PRO A 31 16.17 6.65 -8.88
N GLU A 32 16.87 7.28 -9.84
CA GLU A 32 16.73 8.70 -10.15
C GLU A 32 15.36 9.02 -10.75
N LYS A 33 14.81 8.10 -11.56
CA LYS A 33 13.50 8.28 -12.17
C LYS A 33 12.39 8.21 -11.13
N VAL A 34 12.53 7.41 -10.07
CA VAL A 34 11.59 7.42 -8.91
C VAL A 34 11.52 8.83 -8.31
N LEU A 35 12.68 9.44 -8.06
CA LEU A 35 12.78 10.80 -7.51
C LEU A 35 12.21 11.85 -8.48
N GLU A 36 12.49 11.72 -9.78
CA GLU A 36 11.97 12.63 -10.80
C GLU A 36 10.43 12.63 -10.81
N LEU A 37 9.82 11.44 -10.88
CA LEU A 37 8.35 11.31 -10.88
C LEU A 37 7.73 11.80 -9.55
N TYR A 38 8.40 11.55 -8.41
CA TYR A 38 7.97 12.11 -7.12
C TYR A 38 7.90 13.64 -7.18
N LYS A 39 8.92 14.30 -7.71
CA LYS A 39 8.94 15.78 -7.85
C LYS A 39 7.83 16.28 -8.77
N LEU A 40 7.51 15.55 -9.83
CA LEU A 40 6.41 15.89 -10.75
C LEU A 40 5.03 15.79 -10.09
N SER A 41 4.87 15.00 -9.03
CA SER A 41 3.61 14.96 -8.26
C SER A 41 3.24 16.31 -7.65
N GLY A 42 4.22 17.21 -7.49
CA GLY A 42 4.05 18.53 -6.90
C GLY A 42 3.80 18.53 -5.40
N LYS A 43 3.79 17.36 -4.75
CA LYS A 43 3.59 17.22 -3.31
C LYS A 43 4.92 17.20 -2.57
N THR A 44 5.04 18.07 -1.57
CA THR A 44 6.15 18.02 -0.61
C THR A 44 5.63 17.42 0.71
N LEU A 45 6.20 16.30 1.12
CA LEU A 45 5.95 15.73 2.43
C LEU A 45 6.68 16.54 3.49
N SER A 46 6.11 16.65 4.70
CA SER A 46 6.64 17.49 5.77
C SER A 46 6.50 16.82 7.14
N GLY A 47 7.22 17.36 8.12
CA GLY A 47 7.29 16.78 9.46
C GLY A 47 8.16 15.53 9.51
N ASN A 48 7.85 14.63 10.41
CA ASN A 48 8.48 13.32 10.48
C ASN A 48 7.85 12.42 9.40
N ILE A 49 8.64 11.94 8.45
CA ILE A 49 8.15 11.19 7.29
C ILE A 49 8.36 9.70 7.50
N ALA A 50 7.27 8.94 7.51
CA ALA A 50 7.32 7.48 7.44
C ALA A 50 7.50 7.05 5.98
N ILE A 51 8.52 6.27 5.66
CA ILE A 51 8.75 5.70 4.34
C ILE A 51 8.42 4.21 4.40
N LYS A 52 7.20 3.87 3.96
CA LYS A 52 6.72 2.48 4.01
C LYS A 52 7.25 1.69 2.82
N VAL A 53 7.96 0.62 3.11
CA VAL A 53 8.51 -0.32 2.13
C VAL A 53 8.01 -1.74 2.39
N HIS A 54 8.34 -2.68 1.49
CA HIS A 54 8.35 -4.10 1.75
C HIS A 54 9.80 -4.59 1.74
N SER A 55 10.31 -4.98 2.89
CA SER A 55 11.74 -5.29 3.07
C SER A 55 12.18 -6.64 2.48
N GLY A 56 11.23 -7.45 2.00
CA GLY A 56 11.47 -8.82 1.51
C GLY A 56 11.51 -9.86 2.62
N GLU A 57 10.94 -11.04 2.40
CA GLU A 57 11.15 -12.20 3.28
C GLU A 57 12.52 -12.80 3.02
N LYS A 58 13.16 -13.39 4.05
CA LYS A 58 14.45 -14.05 3.89
C LYS A 58 14.37 -15.16 2.86
N GLY A 59 15.23 -15.07 1.83
CA GLY A 59 15.26 -16.02 0.71
C GLY A 59 14.47 -15.56 -0.52
N ASN A 60 13.64 -14.51 -0.43
CA ASN A 60 12.98 -13.94 -1.59
C ASN A 60 14.00 -13.26 -2.52
N GLN A 61 13.97 -13.61 -3.82
CA GLN A 61 14.89 -13.09 -4.81
C GLN A 61 14.37 -11.82 -5.52
N ASN A 62 13.04 -11.58 -5.51
CA ASN A 62 12.39 -10.59 -6.37
C ASN A 62 12.21 -9.21 -5.74
N PHE A 63 12.30 -9.09 -4.39
CA PHE A 63 12.02 -7.81 -3.73
C PHE A 63 12.97 -6.70 -4.19
N LEU A 64 12.48 -5.48 -4.22
CA LEU A 64 13.25 -4.32 -4.62
C LEU A 64 14.24 -3.93 -3.53
N ARG A 65 15.52 -3.84 -3.91
CA ARG A 65 16.63 -3.59 -2.99
C ARG A 65 16.66 -2.13 -2.52
N PRO A 66 17.30 -1.84 -1.37
CA PRO A 66 17.42 -0.47 -0.82
C PRO A 66 17.94 0.56 -1.84
N GLU A 67 18.86 0.15 -2.72
CA GLU A 67 19.47 1.02 -3.73
C GLU A 67 18.44 1.65 -4.66
N MET A 68 17.36 0.91 -4.98
CA MET A 68 16.26 1.42 -5.82
C MET A 68 15.59 2.66 -5.22
N TRP A 69 15.61 2.75 -3.91
CA TRP A 69 14.89 3.77 -3.17
C TRP A 69 15.77 4.90 -2.65
N LYS A 70 17.10 4.73 -2.73
CA LYS A 70 18.05 5.63 -2.08
C LYS A 70 17.88 7.10 -2.46
N PRO A 71 17.78 7.52 -3.74
CA PRO A 71 17.65 8.93 -4.09
C PRO A 71 16.38 9.60 -3.53
N ILE A 72 15.25 8.90 -3.53
CA ILE A 72 14.00 9.46 -2.98
C ILE A 72 13.99 9.48 -1.45
N VAL A 73 14.53 8.46 -0.79
CA VAL A 73 14.65 8.41 0.68
C VAL A 73 15.57 9.52 1.18
N ASP A 74 16.75 9.68 0.56
CA ASP A 74 17.68 10.75 0.88
C ASP A 74 17.07 12.15 0.64
N HIS A 75 16.26 12.30 -0.42
CA HIS A 75 15.61 13.58 -0.76
C HIS A 75 14.54 13.98 0.26
N VAL A 76 13.69 13.04 0.69
CA VAL A 76 12.62 13.35 1.64
C VAL A 76 13.10 13.37 3.10
N GLY A 77 14.21 12.70 3.41
CA GLY A 77 14.82 12.70 4.75
C GLY A 77 14.00 11.94 5.80
N GLY A 78 13.23 10.90 5.38
CA GLY A 78 12.35 10.14 6.26
C GLY A 78 13.01 8.93 6.92
N THR A 79 12.21 8.19 7.69
CA THR A 79 12.57 6.90 8.31
C THR A 79 11.86 5.77 7.57
N VAL A 80 12.59 4.75 7.15
CA VAL A 80 12.02 3.53 6.56
C VAL A 80 11.26 2.78 7.64
N VAL A 81 9.98 2.46 7.37
CA VAL A 81 9.10 1.81 8.34
C VAL A 81 8.54 0.49 7.82
N GLU A 82 8.43 -0.48 8.72
CA GLU A 82 7.81 -1.79 8.51
C GLU A 82 7.03 -2.23 9.75
N CYS A 83 6.26 -3.33 9.61
CA CYS A 83 5.62 -4.03 10.73
C CYS A 83 5.90 -5.53 10.64
N ASN A 84 5.95 -6.19 11.79
CA ASN A 84 6.13 -7.62 11.90
C ASN A 84 5.02 -8.38 11.15
N THR A 85 5.33 -9.59 10.67
CA THR A 85 4.36 -10.45 9.99
C THR A 85 3.48 -11.23 10.99
N ALA A 86 2.30 -11.65 10.53
CA ALA A 86 1.37 -12.45 11.31
C ALA A 86 1.59 -13.97 11.16
N TYR A 87 2.38 -14.37 10.17
CA TYR A 87 2.71 -15.77 9.88
C TYR A 87 4.15 -16.08 10.30
N ASN A 88 4.47 -17.36 10.47
CA ASN A 88 5.81 -17.81 10.80
C ASN A 88 6.78 -17.53 9.65
N GLY A 89 7.88 -16.86 9.96
CA GLY A 89 8.92 -16.48 9.00
C GLY A 89 10.02 -15.68 9.67
N ALA A 90 10.93 -15.13 8.87
CA ALA A 90 12.07 -14.36 9.37
C ALA A 90 11.71 -12.94 9.82
N ARG A 91 10.42 -12.54 9.73
CA ARG A 91 9.93 -11.21 10.09
C ARG A 91 8.77 -11.24 11.10
N ASN A 92 8.53 -12.39 11.77
CA ASN A 92 7.39 -12.53 12.69
C ASN A 92 7.67 -12.04 14.12
N THR A 93 8.89 -11.68 14.42
CA THR A 93 9.28 -11.05 15.70
C THR A 93 10.21 -9.87 15.42
N THR A 94 10.16 -8.86 16.27
CA THR A 94 11.03 -7.66 16.17
C THR A 94 12.50 -8.03 16.00
N LYS A 95 13.00 -8.99 16.79
CA LYS A 95 14.40 -9.44 16.72
C LYS A 95 14.77 -10.02 15.35
N LEU A 96 13.93 -10.93 14.83
CA LEU A 96 14.17 -11.58 13.54
C LEU A 96 13.99 -10.59 12.38
N HIS A 97 13.01 -9.71 12.48
CA HIS A 97 12.75 -8.70 11.45
C HIS A 97 13.88 -7.67 11.36
N LEU A 98 14.40 -7.19 12.50
CA LEU A 98 15.59 -6.33 12.51
C LEU A 98 16.81 -7.04 11.92
N GLN A 99 16.96 -8.36 12.13
CA GLN A 99 18.01 -9.12 11.48
C GLN A 99 17.80 -9.19 9.96
N THR A 100 16.58 -9.44 9.50
CA THR A 100 16.25 -9.48 8.07
C THR A 100 16.50 -8.11 7.41
N LEU A 101 16.15 -7.01 8.07
CA LEU A 101 16.45 -5.66 7.59
C LEU A 101 17.95 -5.40 7.43
N ARG A 102 18.78 -5.91 8.34
CA ARG A 102 20.25 -5.87 8.20
C ARG A 102 20.74 -6.75 7.05
N ASP A 103 20.31 -8.02 7.03
CA ASP A 103 20.72 -9.00 6.00
C ASP A 103 20.38 -8.52 4.58
N HIS A 104 19.32 -7.73 4.43
CA HIS A 104 18.87 -7.16 3.16
C HIS A 104 19.40 -5.74 2.88
N GLY A 105 20.29 -5.20 3.74
CA GLY A 105 20.95 -3.90 3.53
C GLY A 105 20.11 -2.66 3.88
N TRP A 106 18.89 -2.85 4.43
CA TRP A 106 18.01 -1.71 4.77
C TRP A 106 18.57 -0.87 5.91
N SER A 107 19.03 -1.52 6.99
CA SER A 107 19.57 -0.82 8.16
C SER A 107 20.95 -0.18 7.93
N GLU A 108 21.66 -0.62 6.90
CA GLU A 108 22.95 -0.02 6.49
C GLU A 108 22.71 1.22 5.62
N SER A 109 21.61 1.20 4.85
CA SER A 109 21.27 2.27 3.90
C SER A 109 20.45 3.40 4.52
N PHE A 110 19.61 3.09 5.53
CA PHE A 110 18.60 3.99 6.06
C PHE A 110 18.41 3.85 7.56
N LYS A 111 17.87 4.91 8.17
CA LYS A 111 17.23 4.80 9.48
C LYS A 111 15.97 3.94 9.32
N VAL A 112 15.82 2.92 10.17
CA VAL A 112 14.68 1.99 10.15
C VAL A 112 13.92 2.00 11.46
N ASP A 113 12.59 1.82 11.39
CA ASP A 113 11.69 1.68 12.55
C ASP A 113 10.68 0.56 12.26
N LEU A 114 10.54 -0.37 13.20
CA LEU A 114 9.44 -1.33 13.22
C LEU A 114 8.32 -0.74 14.06
N LEU A 115 7.24 -0.33 13.37
CA LEU A 115 6.14 0.42 13.98
C LEU A 115 5.49 -0.35 15.15
N ASP A 116 5.51 -1.68 15.09
CA ASP A 116 4.95 -2.59 16.10
C ASP A 116 6.03 -3.34 16.91
N ALA A 117 7.23 -2.74 17.03
CA ALA A 117 8.32 -3.32 17.83
C ALA A 117 7.94 -3.51 19.28
N GLU A 118 7.11 -2.62 19.82
CA GLU A 118 6.64 -2.60 21.20
C GLU A 118 5.13 -2.37 21.22
N GLY A 119 4.41 -3.20 21.98
CA GLY A 119 2.96 -3.02 22.20
C GLY A 119 2.62 -1.93 23.21
N PRO A 120 1.32 -1.60 23.40
CA PRO A 120 0.18 -2.09 22.65
C PRO A 120 0.07 -1.40 21.28
N ASP A 121 -0.74 -1.99 20.37
CA ASP A 121 -1.03 -1.40 19.08
C ASP A 121 -1.83 -0.10 19.20
N LEU A 122 -1.70 0.76 18.19
CA LEU A 122 -2.57 1.92 18.02
C LEU A 122 -3.85 1.47 17.30
N GLU A 123 -5.00 1.74 17.92
CA GLU A 123 -6.31 1.51 17.32
C GLU A 123 -6.71 2.73 16.48
N LEU A 124 -6.96 2.53 15.18
CA LEU A 124 -7.54 3.53 14.29
C LEU A 124 -9.00 3.19 14.01
N THR A 125 -9.88 4.16 14.10
CA THR A 125 -11.31 4.00 13.81
C THR A 125 -11.57 4.03 12.31
N ILE A 126 -12.54 3.22 11.85
CA ILE A 126 -13.02 3.18 10.45
C ILE A 126 -14.53 3.41 10.45
N PRO A 127 -15.03 4.65 10.52
CA PRO A 127 -16.47 4.92 10.72
C PRO A 127 -17.37 4.29 9.66
N ASN A 128 -16.94 4.34 8.41
CA ASN A 128 -17.69 3.86 7.25
C ASN A 128 -17.19 2.52 6.69
N GLY A 129 -16.30 1.81 7.40
CA GLY A 129 -15.85 0.50 6.97
C GLY A 129 -17.00 -0.45 6.67
N LYS A 130 -16.90 -1.25 5.66
CA LYS A 130 -17.94 -2.23 5.29
C LYS A 130 -17.89 -3.44 6.22
N HIS A 131 -16.72 -3.99 6.46
CA HIS A 131 -16.51 -5.22 7.21
C HIS A 131 -15.88 -4.98 8.58
N ILE A 132 -14.91 -4.09 8.67
CA ILE A 132 -14.23 -3.80 9.93
C ILE A 132 -14.40 -2.32 10.30
N LYS A 133 -14.51 -2.07 11.60
CA LYS A 133 -14.70 -0.70 12.13
C LYS A 133 -13.45 -0.15 12.80
N LYS A 134 -12.40 -0.96 12.87
CA LYS A 134 -11.15 -0.67 13.53
C LYS A 134 -9.99 -1.24 12.70
N ASN A 135 -8.83 -0.59 12.81
CA ASN A 135 -7.57 -1.12 12.33
C ASN A 135 -6.56 -1.03 13.48
N PHE A 136 -5.71 -2.04 13.60
CA PHE A 136 -4.66 -2.09 14.61
C PHE A 136 -3.31 -1.94 13.90
N VAL A 137 -2.68 -0.79 14.11
CA VAL A 137 -1.41 -0.44 13.47
C VAL A 137 -0.31 -0.39 14.51
N GLY A 138 0.94 -0.41 14.08
CA GLY A 138 2.06 -0.29 15.01
C GLY A 138 2.01 1.04 15.78
N LYS A 139 2.21 0.98 17.10
CA LYS A 139 2.16 2.11 18.04
C LYS A 139 3.02 3.29 17.58
N ASN A 140 4.20 2.99 16.99
CA ASN A 140 5.14 4.04 16.58
C ASN A 140 4.62 4.92 15.45
N LEU A 141 3.49 4.55 14.79
CA LEU A 141 2.89 5.37 13.74
C LEU A 141 2.58 6.81 14.20
N VAL A 142 2.29 7.01 15.50
CA VAL A 142 2.03 8.35 16.08
C VAL A 142 3.21 9.32 15.99
N ASN A 143 4.41 8.82 15.73
CA ASN A 143 5.62 9.65 15.62
C ASN A 143 5.79 10.29 14.24
N TYR A 144 4.88 10.04 13.29
CA TYR A 144 4.99 10.48 11.91
C TYR A 144 3.84 11.40 11.51
N ASP A 145 4.15 12.41 10.71
CA ASP A 145 3.22 13.44 10.25
C ASP A 145 2.77 13.22 8.80
N SER A 146 3.55 12.48 8.02
CA SER A 146 3.29 12.18 6.62
C SER A 146 3.90 10.83 6.23
N MET A 147 3.47 10.30 5.07
CA MET A 147 3.93 8.99 4.60
C MET A 147 4.31 9.01 3.13
N LEU A 148 5.43 8.36 2.80
CA LEU A 148 5.79 7.96 1.45
C LEU A 148 5.61 6.44 1.33
N VAL A 149 4.70 6.02 0.46
CA VAL A 149 4.42 4.59 0.24
C VAL A 149 5.18 4.12 -0.98
N LEU A 150 6.20 3.29 -0.76
CA LEU A 150 7.06 2.72 -1.79
C LEU A 150 6.69 1.26 -2.00
N SER A 151 5.94 0.97 -3.05
CA SER A 151 5.42 -0.37 -3.32
C SER A 151 6.15 -1.03 -4.48
N HIS A 152 6.51 -2.28 -4.31
CA HIS A 152 6.78 -3.19 -5.40
C HIS A 152 5.44 -3.73 -5.89
N PHE A 153 5.04 -3.43 -7.13
CA PHE A 153 3.83 -3.99 -7.73
C PHE A 153 4.11 -5.39 -8.30
N LYS A 154 3.30 -6.37 -7.93
CA LYS A 154 3.44 -7.80 -8.31
C LYS A 154 2.19 -8.59 -7.97
N GLY A 155 2.14 -9.86 -8.33
CA GLY A 155 1.12 -10.81 -7.88
C GLY A 155 1.13 -11.02 -6.37
N HIS A 156 0.04 -11.61 -5.87
CA HIS A 156 -0.09 -11.97 -4.46
C HIS A 156 -0.99 -13.18 -4.28
N PRO A 157 -0.60 -14.19 -3.49
CA PRO A 157 -1.36 -15.45 -3.36
C PRO A 157 -2.75 -15.27 -2.77
N MET A 158 -2.99 -14.27 -1.93
CA MET A 158 -4.30 -13.98 -1.36
C MET A 158 -4.98 -12.75 -1.98
N GLY A 159 -4.27 -11.63 -2.14
CA GLY A 159 -4.85 -10.38 -2.64
C GLY A 159 -4.95 -10.27 -4.17
N GLY A 160 -4.50 -11.29 -4.92
CA GLY A 160 -4.38 -11.23 -6.38
C GLY A 160 -3.18 -10.41 -6.83
N TYR A 161 -3.01 -9.21 -6.30
CA TYR A 161 -1.85 -8.35 -6.49
C TYR A 161 -1.45 -7.64 -5.19
N GLY A 162 -0.25 -7.05 -5.17
CA GLY A 162 0.22 -6.16 -4.13
C GLY A 162 0.64 -4.81 -4.75
N GLY A 163 0.06 -3.72 -4.25
CA GLY A 163 0.30 -2.34 -4.67
C GLY A 163 0.14 -1.37 -3.50
N ALA A 164 -0.22 -0.11 -3.79
CA ALA A 164 -0.34 0.95 -2.80
C ALA A 164 -1.41 0.66 -1.73
N ILE A 165 -2.62 0.19 -2.12
CA ILE A 165 -3.71 -0.09 -1.17
C ILE A 165 -3.29 -1.19 -0.19
N LYS A 166 -2.68 -2.27 -0.69
CA LYS A 166 -2.19 -3.35 0.19
C LYS A 166 -1.07 -2.89 1.10
N GLN A 167 -0.20 -2.01 0.64
CA GLN A 167 0.89 -1.46 1.43
C GLN A 167 0.36 -0.57 2.55
N LEU A 168 -0.70 0.21 2.31
CA LEU A 168 -1.40 1.00 3.31
C LEU A 168 -2.10 0.12 4.36
N SER A 169 -2.83 -0.91 3.92
CA SER A 169 -3.62 -1.78 4.79
C SER A 169 -2.71 -2.77 5.54
N ILE A 170 -2.37 -3.88 4.90
CA ILE A 170 -1.59 -4.97 5.51
C ILE A 170 -0.16 -4.49 5.87
N GLY A 171 0.43 -3.60 5.06
CA GLY A 171 1.80 -3.13 5.28
C GLY A 171 1.98 -2.31 6.56
N VAL A 172 0.98 -1.50 6.95
CA VAL A 172 1.02 -0.63 8.14
C VAL A 172 0.40 -1.29 9.37
N ALA A 173 -0.49 -2.28 9.18
CA ALA A 173 -1.07 -3.03 10.28
C ALA A 173 0.02 -3.74 11.11
N SER A 174 -0.15 -3.76 12.43
CA SER A 174 0.67 -4.57 13.33
C SER A 174 0.53 -6.07 13.03
N SER A 175 1.35 -6.91 13.65
CA SER A 175 1.19 -8.36 13.54
C SER A 175 -0.24 -8.81 13.91
N TYR A 176 -0.80 -8.25 14.99
CA TYR A 176 -2.20 -8.50 15.38
C TYR A 176 -3.19 -7.91 14.36
N GLY A 177 -2.98 -6.66 13.93
CA GLY A 177 -3.83 -5.99 12.93
C GLY A 177 -3.90 -6.74 11.60
N LYS A 178 -2.78 -7.35 11.17
CA LYS A 178 -2.78 -8.21 9.98
C LYS A 178 -3.73 -9.40 10.13
N LYS A 179 -3.72 -10.08 11.29
CA LYS A 179 -4.67 -11.18 11.59
C LYS A 179 -6.11 -10.67 11.60
N TYR A 180 -6.34 -9.52 12.21
CA TYR A 180 -7.66 -8.90 12.29
C TYR A 180 -8.24 -8.56 10.92
N ILE A 181 -7.43 -7.99 10.01
CA ILE A 181 -7.86 -7.68 8.64
C ILE A 181 -8.11 -8.97 7.84
N HIS A 182 -7.19 -9.95 7.88
CA HIS A 182 -7.35 -11.21 7.17
C HIS A 182 -8.55 -12.03 7.68
N GLY A 183 -8.82 -11.98 8.98
CA GLY A 183 -9.97 -12.62 9.60
C GLY A 183 -11.26 -11.82 9.54
N VAL A 184 -11.26 -10.67 8.82
CA VAL A 184 -12.48 -9.83 8.67
C VAL A 184 -13.07 -9.46 10.03
N GLY A 185 -12.19 -9.06 10.98
CA GLY A 185 -12.57 -8.71 12.35
C GLY A 185 -12.42 -9.85 13.38
N ASP A 186 -12.11 -11.05 12.95
CA ASP A 186 -11.81 -12.20 13.81
C ASP A 186 -10.37 -12.67 13.64
N PRO A 187 -9.43 -12.24 14.48
CA PRO A 187 -8.01 -12.59 14.34
C PRO A 187 -7.71 -14.07 14.56
N GLU A 188 -8.61 -14.83 15.23
CA GLU A 188 -8.43 -16.26 15.44
C GLU A 188 -8.75 -17.07 14.17
N ASN A 189 -9.58 -16.53 13.29
CA ASN A 189 -9.97 -17.14 12.02
C ASN A 189 -9.28 -16.50 10.80
N PHE A 190 -8.06 -16.00 10.95
CA PHE A 190 -7.45 -15.17 9.90
C PHE A 190 -7.09 -15.92 8.59
N TRP A 191 -7.13 -17.25 8.55
CA TRP A 191 -6.98 -18.03 7.32
C TRP A 191 -8.32 -18.57 6.75
N GLY A 192 -9.40 -18.47 7.50
CA GLY A 192 -10.71 -19.08 7.17
C GLY A 192 -11.82 -18.08 6.80
N SER A 193 -11.52 -16.80 6.71
CA SER A 193 -12.50 -15.79 6.32
C SER A 193 -12.95 -15.92 4.87
N ASP A 194 -14.13 -15.39 4.56
CA ASP A 194 -14.58 -15.23 3.19
C ASP A 194 -13.60 -14.34 2.40
N HIS A 195 -13.22 -14.81 1.20
CA HIS A 195 -12.15 -14.20 0.43
C HIS A 195 -12.46 -12.76 -0.01
N ASP A 196 -13.66 -12.55 -0.56
CA ASP A 196 -14.06 -11.22 -1.03
C ASP A 196 -14.22 -10.24 0.15
N SER A 197 -14.74 -10.71 1.27
CA SER A 197 -14.81 -9.92 2.51
C SER A 197 -13.42 -9.51 3.02
N PHE A 198 -12.41 -10.37 2.88
CA PHE A 198 -11.02 -10.02 3.19
C PHE A 198 -10.49 -8.91 2.27
N LEU A 199 -10.74 -8.99 0.95
CA LEU A 199 -10.31 -7.96 0.00
C LEU A 199 -10.94 -6.59 0.33
N GLU A 200 -12.23 -6.59 0.68
CA GLU A 200 -12.94 -5.39 1.10
C GLU A 200 -12.47 -4.88 2.47
N ALA A 201 -12.14 -5.77 3.42
CA ALA A 201 -11.56 -5.38 4.70
C ALA A 201 -10.15 -4.73 4.55
N MET A 202 -9.37 -5.11 3.53
CA MET A 202 -8.15 -4.39 3.19
C MET A 202 -8.44 -2.94 2.79
N ALA A 203 -9.49 -2.70 2.00
CA ALA A 203 -9.90 -1.34 1.65
C ALA A 203 -10.34 -0.54 2.88
N ASP A 204 -11.16 -1.16 3.76
CA ASP A 204 -11.55 -0.56 5.05
C ASP A 204 -10.31 -0.12 5.85
N ALA A 205 -9.33 -1.01 6.01
CA ALA A 205 -8.11 -0.72 6.77
C ALA A 205 -7.28 0.40 6.14
N ALA A 206 -7.17 0.45 4.80
CA ALA A 206 -6.42 1.49 4.09
C ALA A 206 -7.00 2.89 4.34
N VAL A 207 -8.33 3.03 4.42
CA VAL A 207 -9.01 4.30 4.74
C VAL A 207 -8.50 4.87 6.06
N SER A 208 -8.38 4.05 7.10
CA SER A 208 -7.96 4.51 8.43
C SER A 208 -6.56 5.13 8.43
N VAL A 209 -5.65 4.61 7.61
CA VAL A 209 -4.28 5.12 7.49
C VAL A 209 -4.26 6.44 6.72
N VAL A 210 -5.06 6.56 5.65
CA VAL A 210 -5.18 7.82 4.90
C VAL A 210 -5.80 8.91 5.77
N ASP A 211 -6.82 8.58 6.55
CA ASP A 211 -7.46 9.51 7.49
C ASP A 211 -6.50 9.95 8.60
N PHE A 212 -5.70 9.02 9.14
CA PHE A 212 -4.68 9.32 10.14
C PHE A 212 -3.69 10.38 9.64
N PHE A 213 -3.18 10.23 8.44
CA PHE A 213 -2.27 11.20 7.82
C PHE A 213 -2.99 12.37 7.13
N LYS A 214 -4.33 12.45 7.19
CA LYS A 214 -5.15 13.50 6.55
C LYS A 214 -4.82 13.67 5.06
N GLY A 215 -4.56 12.57 4.37
CA GLY A 215 -4.16 12.56 2.97
C GLY A 215 -2.74 13.11 2.70
N ASN A 216 -1.90 13.27 3.73
CA ASN A 216 -0.51 13.71 3.54
C ASN A 216 0.39 12.51 3.16
N ILE A 217 0.06 11.88 2.04
CA ILE A 217 0.71 10.66 1.54
C ILE A 217 1.05 10.83 0.06
N VAL A 218 2.16 10.24 -0.36
CA VAL A 218 2.52 10.05 -1.78
C VAL A 218 2.74 8.56 -2.03
N TYR A 219 2.27 8.07 -3.17
CA TYR A 219 2.35 6.67 -3.57
C TYR A 219 3.28 6.48 -4.75
N VAL A 220 4.12 5.47 -4.66
CA VAL A 220 5.01 5.00 -5.73
C VAL A 220 4.79 3.51 -5.91
N ASN A 221 4.48 3.08 -7.12
CA ASN A 221 4.47 1.67 -7.50
C ASN A 221 5.57 1.40 -8.54
N VAL A 222 6.42 0.42 -8.29
CA VAL A 222 7.45 -0.02 -9.22
C VAL A 222 7.09 -1.40 -9.76
N MET A 223 6.90 -1.48 -11.07
CA MET A 223 6.51 -2.67 -11.82
C MET A 223 7.76 -3.31 -12.45
N LYS A 224 8.61 -3.88 -11.58
CA LYS A 224 9.88 -4.54 -11.90
C LYS A 224 9.97 -5.88 -11.20
N ASN A 225 10.57 -6.89 -11.82
CA ASN A 225 10.68 -8.24 -11.26
C ASN A 225 9.32 -8.81 -10.83
N MET A 226 8.28 -8.58 -11.62
CA MET A 226 6.91 -8.96 -11.27
C MET A 226 6.69 -10.47 -11.36
N SER A 227 6.57 -11.12 -10.21
CA SER A 227 6.18 -12.52 -10.04
C SER A 227 4.69 -12.63 -9.73
N VAL A 228 4.10 -13.80 -9.88
CA VAL A 228 2.78 -14.14 -9.34
C VAL A 228 2.76 -14.19 -7.82
N ASP A 229 3.94 -14.31 -7.19
CA ASP A 229 4.11 -14.36 -5.75
C ASP A 229 4.55 -13.00 -5.18
N CYS A 230 4.29 -12.84 -3.89
CA CYS A 230 4.64 -11.65 -3.15
C CYS A 230 6.06 -11.74 -2.56
N ASP A 231 6.69 -10.59 -2.30
CA ASP A 231 7.94 -10.50 -1.55
C ASP A 231 7.86 -11.09 -0.13
N CYS A 232 6.66 -11.41 0.34
CA CYS A 232 6.43 -12.11 1.60
C CYS A 232 6.61 -13.63 1.50
N CYS A 233 6.80 -14.18 0.31
CA CYS A 233 7.11 -15.59 0.07
C CYS A 233 8.63 -15.78 0.10
N ALA A 234 9.14 -16.64 0.98
CA ALA A 234 10.58 -16.93 1.08
C ALA A 234 11.13 -17.56 -0.22
N LYS A 235 10.31 -18.33 -0.91
CA LYS A 235 10.59 -18.92 -2.22
C LYS A 235 9.47 -18.50 -3.16
N ALA A 236 9.67 -17.39 -3.85
CA ALA A 236 8.75 -16.91 -4.86
C ALA A 236 9.09 -17.54 -6.23
N GLU A 237 8.11 -17.64 -7.10
CA GLU A 237 8.38 -17.91 -8.52
C GLU A 237 9.24 -16.77 -9.10
N ASP A 238 9.96 -17.07 -10.16
CA ASP A 238 10.71 -16.06 -10.90
C ASP A 238 9.74 -15.03 -11.54
N PRO A 239 10.22 -13.82 -11.88
CA PRO A 239 9.42 -12.84 -12.60
C PRO A 239 8.78 -13.45 -13.85
N CYS A 240 7.47 -13.28 -14.01
CA CYS A 240 6.70 -13.93 -15.08
C CYS A 240 6.41 -13.02 -16.27
N ILE A 241 6.68 -11.72 -16.15
CA ILE A 241 6.53 -10.76 -17.25
C ILE A 241 7.69 -9.76 -17.25
N ALA A 242 7.92 -9.10 -18.39
CA ALA A 242 8.90 -8.03 -18.49
C ALA A 242 8.58 -6.85 -17.56
N ASP A 243 9.61 -6.15 -17.15
CA ASP A 243 9.47 -4.91 -16.38
C ASP A 243 8.65 -3.87 -17.17
N ILE A 244 7.70 -3.20 -16.51
CA ILE A 244 6.80 -2.24 -17.19
C ILE A 244 7.20 -0.80 -16.90
N GLY A 245 7.46 -0.43 -15.64
CA GLY A 245 7.80 0.95 -15.32
C GLY A 245 7.61 1.33 -13.86
N ILE A 246 7.63 2.65 -13.63
CA ILE A 246 7.42 3.28 -12.34
C ILE A 246 6.22 4.20 -12.46
N LEU A 247 5.35 4.17 -11.44
CA LEU A 247 4.20 5.06 -11.34
C LEU A 247 4.28 5.86 -10.04
N VAL A 248 3.82 7.13 -10.09
CA VAL A 248 3.66 7.99 -8.91
C VAL A 248 2.31 8.70 -8.96
N SER A 249 1.58 8.73 -7.85
CA SER A 249 0.32 9.44 -7.72
C SER A 249 0.08 9.91 -6.29
N LEU A 250 -0.88 10.81 -6.13
CA LEU A 250 -1.45 11.21 -4.82
C LEU A 250 -2.73 10.43 -4.48
N ASP A 251 -3.16 9.54 -5.36
CA ASP A 251 -4.37 8.74 -5.23
C ASP A 251 -4.01 7.24 -5.28
N PRO A 252 -4.26 6.47 -4.19
CA PRO A 252 -3.88 5.06 -4.11
C PRO A 252 -4.74 4.15 -4.98
N VAL A 253 -5.98 4.55 -5.27
CA VAL A 253 -6.90 3.80 -6.15
C VAL A 253 -6.46 3.98 -7.60
N ALA A 254 -6.20 5.21 -8.01
CA ALA A 254 -5.76 5.55 -9.36
C ALA A 254 -4.44 4.87 -9.73
N ILE A 255 -3.46 4.88 -8.82
CA ILE A 255 -2.14 4.28 -9.11
C ILE A 255 -2.22 2.76 -9.21
N ASP A 256 -2.97 2.08 -8.32
CA ASP A 256 -3.14 0.62 -8.39
C ASP A 256 -3.96 0.22 -9.64
N LYS A 257 -5.02 0.99 -9.98
CA LYS A 257 -5.79 0.79 -11.22
C LYS A 257 -4.91 0.95 -12.45
N ALA A 258 -4.06 1.98 -12.50
CA ALA A 258 -3.14 2.20 -13.62
C ALA A 258 -2.14 1.04 -13.77
N CYS A 259 -1.62 0.49 -12.66
CA CYS A 259 -0.77 -0.69 -12.71
C CYS A 259 -1.49 -1.90 -13.31
N LEU A 260 -2.74 -2.18 -12.88
CA LEU A 260 -3.53 -3.27 -13.47
C LEU A 260 -3.74 -3.05 -14.97
N ASP A 261 -4.14 -1.85 -15.38
CA ASP A 261 -4.37 -1.53 -16.80
C ASP A 261 -3.11 -1.75 -17.63
N LEU A 262 -1.93 -1.36 -17.13
CA LEU A 262 -0.65 -1.59 -17.80
C LEU A 262 -0.30 -3.08 -17.90
N VAL A 263 -0.59 -3.90 -16.88
CA VAL A 263 -0.44 -5.37 -16.98
C VAL A 263 -1.35 -5.95 -18.07
N TYR A 264 -2.63 -5.53 -18.10
CA TYR A 264 -3.56 -6.02 -19.11
C TYR A 264 -3.19 -5.57 -20.52
N ALA A 265 -2.65 -4.35 -20.68
CA ALA A 265 -2.31 -3.76 -21.98
C ALA A 265 -0.94 -4.18 -22.53
N CYS A 266 -0.01 -4.68 -21.69
CA CYS A 266 1.34 -5.01 -22.17
C CYS A 266 1.32 -6.14 -23.22
N ASP A 267 2.32 -6.13 -24.11
CA ASP A 267 2.42 -7.10 -25.22
C ASP A 267 3.12 -8.42 -24.82
N ASP A 268 3.55 -8.55 -23.56
CA ASP A 268 4.24 -9.76 -23.10
C ASP A 268 3.27 -10.96 -23.07
N LYS A 269 3.65 -12.02 -23.77
CA LYS A 269 2.83 -13.25 -23.87
C LYS A 269 2.65 -13.96 -22.52
N ASN A 270 3.59 -13.77 -21.61
CA ASN A 270 3.58 -14.42 -20.30
C ASN A 270 2.68 -13.68 -19.29
N LYS A 271 2.14 -12.49 -19.65
CA LYS A 271 1.21 -11.73 -18.78
C LYS A 271 0.02 -12.56 -18.31
N THR A 272 -0.38 -13.57 -19.09
CA THR A 272 -1.52 -14.45 -18.77
C THR A 272 -1.36 -15.08 -17.38
N HIS A 273 -0.15 -15.49 -16.99
CA HIS A 273 0.12 -16.07 -15.68
C HIS A 273 -0.14 -15.08 -14.53
N LEU A 274 0.29 -13.83 -14.68
CA LEU A 274 0.02 -12.79 -13.69
C LEU A 274 -1.46 -12.38 -13.68
N ILE A 275 -2.09 -12.26 -14.84
CA ILE A 275 -3.53 -11.96 -14.98
C ILE A 275 -4.36 -13.07 -14.30
N GLU A 276 -4.05 -14.34 -14.55
CA GLU A 276 -4.73 -15.48 -13.90
C GLU A 276 -4.62 -15.40 -12.37
N ARG A 277 -3.44 -15.04 -11.83
CA ARG A 277 -3.27 -14.82 -10.38
C ARG A 277 -4.18 -13.69 -9.89
N ILE A 278 -4.25 -12.56 -10.60
CA ILE A 278 -5.08 -11.41 -10.24
C ILE A 278 -6.56 -11.79 -10.27
N GLU A 279 -7.01 -12.42 -11.35
CA GLU A 279 -8.43 -12.76 -11.58
C GLU A 279 -8.91 -13.90 -10.68
N SER A 280 -8.11 -14.98 -10.53
CA SER A 280 -8.47 -16.11 -9.66
C SER A 280 -8.58 -15.73 -8.18
N ARG A 281 -8.05 -14.58 -7.80
CA ARG A 281 -8.15 -14.01 -6.45
C ARG A 281 -9.07 -12.80 -6.39
N ASN A 282 -9.84 -12.51 -7.43
CA ASN A 282 -10.73 -11.34 -7.53
C ASN A 282 -10.03 -10.02 -7.13
N GLY A 283 -8.73 -9.89 -7.48
CA GLY A 283 -7.86 -8.83 -6.95
C GLY A 283 -8.36 -7.41 -7.22
N ALA A 284 -9.10 -7.18 -8.31
CA ALA A 284 -9.68 -5.89 -8.65
C ALA A 284 -10.75 -5.41 -7.64
N LEU A 285 -11.37 -6.32 -6.87
CA LEU A 285 -12.37 -5.98 -5.85
C LEU A 285 -11.82 -5.01 -4.79
N THR A 286 -10.54 -5.14 -4.42
CA THR A 286 -9.91 -4.20 -3.47
C THR A 286 -9.93 -2.76 -3.99
N ILE A 287 -9.72 -2.54 -5.30
CA ILE A 287 -9.81 -1.22 -5.94
C ILE A 287 -11.25 -0.71 -5.91
N ASP A 288 -12.21 -1.56 -6.26
CA ASP A 288 -13.62 -1.19 -6.29
C ASP A 288 -14.13 -0.82 -4.89
N ALA A 289 -13.77 -1.61 -3.89
CA ALA A 289 -14.10 -1.35 -2.49
C ALA A 289 -13.46 -0.03 -1.98
N ALA A 290 -12.19 0.20 -2.28
CA ALA A 290 -11.48 1.41 -1.89
C ALA A 290 -12.11 2.67 -2.55
N ALA A 291 -12.47 2.58 -3.83
CA ALA A 291 -13.17 3.66 -4.53
C ALA A 291 -14.56 3.93 -3.93
N ALA A 292 -15.31 2.86 -3.60
CA ALA A 292 -16.64 2.98 -2.97
C ALA A 292 -16.59 3.65 -1.59
N LEU A 293 -15.49 3.46 -0.85
CA LEU A 293 -15.22 4.13 0.43
C LEU A 293 -14.70 5.57 0.28
N GLY A 294 -14.47 6.04 -0.96
CA GLY A 294 -13.97 7.38 -1.22
C GLY A 294 -12.45 7.53 -0.99
N LEU A 295 -11.70 6.45 -0.97
CA LEU A 295 -10.25 6.48 -0.79
C LEU A 295 -9.52 7.10 -2.00
N GLY A 296 -10.12 7.03 -3.18
CA GLY A 296 -9.63 7.57 -4.44
C GLY A 296 -10.57 7.30 -5.60
N GLN A 297 -10.10 7.49 -6.83
CA GLN A 297 -10.89 7.39 -8.06
C GLN A 297 -10.30 6.35 -9.01
N LYS A 298 -11.16 5.57 -9.68
CA LYS A 298 -10.75 4.61 -10.71
C LYS A 298 -10.42 5.28 -12.06
N GLU A 299 -11.02 6.44 -12.32
CA GLU A 299 -10.68 7.27 -13.47
C GLU A 299 -9.45 8.10 -13.15
N TYR A 300 -8.48 8.13 -14.07
CA TYR A 300 -7.22 8.83 -13.89
C TYR A 300 -6.66 9.34 -15.21
N GLU A 301 -5.79 10.32 -15.17
CA GLU A 301 -4.97 10.78 -16.29
C GLU A 301 -3.57 10.14 -16.18
N LEU A 302 -3.19 9.30 -17.15
CA LEU A 302 -1.84 8.74 -17.23
C LEU A 302 -0.92 9.71 -17.99
N ILE A 303 0.13 10.17 -17.33
CA ILE A 303 1.13 11.11 -17.89
C ILE A 303 2.45 10.37 -18.04
N GLU A 304 2.78 9.93 -19.25
CA GLU A 304 4.06 9.28 -19.57
C GLU A 304 5.19 10.31 -19.72
N ILE A 305 6.34 10.04 -19.07
CA ILE A 305 7.53 10.92 -18.99
C ILE A 305 8.76 10.19 -19.56
#